data_1d3ddfd28045b50e4f818dd1a3b72023
#
_entry.id   1d3ddfd28045b50e4f818dd1a3b72023
#
_cell.length_a   1.000
_cell.length_b   1.000
_cell.length_c   1.000
_cell.angle_alpha   90.00
_cell.angle_beta   90.00
_cell.angle_gamma   90.00
#
_symmetry.space_group_name_H-M   'P 1'
#
loop_
_entity.id
_entity.type
_entity.pdbx_description
1 polymer ?
#
loop_
_entity_poly.entity_id
_entity_poly.type
_entity_poly.pdbx_seq_one_letter_code
_entity_poly.pdbx_strand_id
1 'polypeptide(L)'
;MYNILFVLIFQIGTLPLLLQLTDFTTNNHKSLNDSIKKYTETNQDKALSFGLDVLDNVNFIRPDIELVSTYNLVGKILTDKSLYLEALNYFSEALRVFKLVPVSQLKEQNINSPPWVLLNLSNLFYVVGDIESAKIKLSEAKDNFLLYKDINSRQVGLNTVNTNLGLFATAQGDYKLAESIYLEVLINRKNSNDLQGEMFTYFQLIDLFLFNPELFYKSSLYFEKATTLYHDFNNNLPEHEQNDQLSSWFTRNYGYIFIAYSKYYMSINDFENALIYLSKANDLLLSFPLEMSKINTLTAQCLFGLNEFTNATKLAKFNLKNNSITPFYEILNYKTLESIYTFNNDITNLLKTKDVLIKLSQNNAPINIKSMFLSLETQSLLIEKQSELTNNRVRYNTYIFILVIAFSVLLFLFISIRVNYLYQKKKNTILEQDKDLTTIKLEKKELELVSKTAFISQRNIYLDILKQSILNHNIKYPDNSKSSISIEKEIDRIIGTVKIFENFESQFTNVHPDFLKNLVIKYGKLSQNDLRLCAYIKMNQSTNQISQMTGVSIRTVETQRYRLSKKLKLLDSEDLNFSIMSI
;
A
#
# COMPACT_ATOMS: atom_id res chain seq x y z
N MET A 1 -42.60 -34.39 4.66
CA MET A 1 -43.40 -33.14 4.47
C MET A 1 -43.24 -32.15 5.64
N TYR A 2 -43.26 -32.60 6.88
CA TYR A 2 -43.14 -31.69 8.06
C TYR A 2 -41.78 -30.98 8.17
N ASN A 3 -40.67 -31.59 7.75
CA ASN A 3 -39.34 -30.97 7.83
C ASN A 3 -39.07 -29.87 6.78
N ILE A 4 -39.80 -29.87 5.66
CA ILE A 4 -39.67 -28.83 4.62
C ILE A 4 -40.48 -27.57 5.02
N LEU A 5 -41.60 -27.76 5.71
CA LEU A 5 -42.40 -26.65 6.22
C LEU A 5 -41.68 -25.88 7.36
N PHE A 6 -40.91 -26.61 8.22
CA PHE A 6 -40.17 -26.03 9.30
C PHE A 6 -38.98 -25.17 8.81
N VAL A 7 -38.28 -25.59 7.76
CA VAL A 7 -37.20 -24.84 7.12
C VAL A 7 -37.71 -23.58 6.42
N LEU A 8 -38.88 -23.64 5.79
CA LEU A 8 -39.52 -22.49 5.12
C LEU A 8 -40.03 -21.45 6.14
N ILE A 9 -40.60 -21.89 7.27
CA ILE A 9 -41.06 -20.98 8.34
C ILE A 9 -39.88 -20.30 9.05
N PHE A 10 -38.73 -21.00 9.22
CA PHE A 10 -37.52 -20.41 9.80
C PHE A 10 -36.88 -19.36 8.88
N GLN A 11 -36.92 -19.57 7.55
CA GLN A 11 -36.42 -18.58 6.57
C GLN A 11 -37.29 -17.32 6.48
N ILE A 12 -38.62 -17.45 6.63
CA ILE A 12 -39.54 -16.29 6.60
C ILE A 12 -39.49 -15.48 7.91
N GLY A 13 -39.23 -16.15 9.05
CA GLY A 13 -39.10 -15.48 10.35
C GLY A 13 -37.79 -14.74 10.56
N THR A 14 -36.72 -15.12 9.86
CA THR A 14 -35.40 -14.48 9.99
C THR A 14 -35.16 -13.34 9.01
N LEU A 15 -35.98 -13.21 7.94
CA LEU A 15 -35.85 -12.13 6.96
C LEU A 15 -36.01 -10.71 7.58
N PRO A 16 -37.03 -10.43 8.42
CA PRO A 16 -37.15 -9.12 9.03
C PRO A 16 -36.08 -8.84 10.12
N LEU A 17 -35.57 -9.89 10.82
CA LEU A 17 -34.46 -9.74 11.76
C LEU A 17 -33.15 -9.44 11.07
N LEU A 18 -32.89 -10.07 9.93
CA LEU A 18 -31.72 -9.78 9.07
C LEU A 18 -31.77 -8.38 8.46
N LEU A 19 -32.96 -7.89 8.08
CA LEU A 19 -33.15 -6.52 7.60
C LEU A 19 -32.96 -5.49 8.71
N GLN A 20 -33.41 -5.75 9.93
CA GLN A 20 -33.16 -4.86 11.08
C GLN A 20 -31.68 -4.87 11.51
N LEU A 21 -30.99 -6.02 11.43
CA LEU A 21 -29.54 -6.11 11.68
C LEU A 21 -28.73 -5.34 10.62
N THR A 22 -29.18 -5.32 9.36
CA THR A 22 -28.48 -4.60 8.27
C THR A 22 -28.63 -3.08 8.41
N ASP A 23 -29.78 -2.57 8.83
CA ASP A 23 -29.97 -1.13 9.09
C ASP A 23 -29.18 -0.65 10.32
N PHE A 24 -29.08 -1.50 11.34
CA PHE A 24 -28.29 -1.19 12.55
C PHE A 24 -26.78 -1.16 12.25
N THR A 25 -26.29 -2.03 11.36
CA THR A 25 -24.87 -2.07 10.97
C THR A 25 -24.47 -0.90 10.08
N THR A 26 -25.27 -0.49 9.10
CA THR A 26 -24.97 0.63 8.19
C THR A 26 -24.93 1.98 8.90
N ASN A 27 -25.85 2.23 9.83
CA ASN A 27 -25.82 3.46 10.64
C ASN A 27 -24.61 3.51 11.58
N ASN A 28 -24.16 2.38 12.11
CA ASN A 28 -22.97 2.30 12.94
C ASN A 28 -21.68 2.55 12.13
N HIS A 29 -21.61 2.06 10.88
CA HIS A 29 -20.46 2.29 9.98
C HIS A 29 -20.27 3.76 9.65
N LYS A 30 -21.33 4.47 9.28
CA LYS A 30 -21.27 5.90 9.00
C LYS A 30 -20.76 6.68 10.21
N SER A 31 -21.31 6.40 11.39
CA SER A 31 -20.87 7.01 12.65
C SER A 31 -19.41 6.73 12.97
N LEU A 32 -18.90 5.50 12.67
CA LEU A 32 -17.49 5.16 12.86
C LEU A 32 -16.60 5.87 11.83
N ASN A 33 -17.01 5.95 10.57
CA ASN A 33 -16.30 6.74 9.56
C ASN A 33 -16.21 8.22 9.91
N ASP A 34 -17.27 8.80 10.47
CA ASP A 34 -17.25 10.17 10.97
C ASP A 34 -16.30 10.31 12.17
N SER A 35 -16.22 9.28 13.03
CA SER A 35 -15.25 9.23 14.12
C SER A 35 -13.81 9.13 13.59
N ILE A 36 -13.55 8.31 12.56
CA ILE A 36 -12.24 8.23 11.90
C ILE A 36 -11.86 9.61 11.37
N LYS A 37 -12.73 10.26 10.58
CA LYS A 37 -12.49 11.60 10.03
C LYS A 37 -12.19 12.62 11.12
N LYS A 38 -12.95 12.60 12.23
CA LYS A 38 -12.79 13.52 13.35
C LYS A 38 -11.40 13.44 13.98
N TYR A 39 -10.84 12.22 14.12
CA TYR A 39 -9.56 12.02 14.78
C TYR A 39 -8.37 11.95 13.80
N THR A 40 -8.60 11.87 12.48
CA THR A 40 -7.52 11.76 11.47
C THR A 40 -6.48 12.88 11.60
N GLU A 41 -6.90 14.09 11.98
CA GLU A 41 -6.02 15.25 12.06
C GLU A 41 -5.34 15.38 13.43
N THR A 42 -6.01 15.01 14.51
CA THR A 42 -5.53 15.27 15.89
C THR A 42 -4.99 14.03 16.59
N ASN A 43 -5.51 12.83 16.26
CA ASN A 43 -5.10 11.57 16.89
C ASN A 43 -5.24 10.41 15.91
N GLN A 44 -4.23 10.25 15.04
CA GLN A 44 -4.25 9.21 14.01
C GLN A 44 -4.30 7.78 14.55
N ASP A 45 -3.72 7.51 15.74
CA ASP A 45 -3.78 6.17 16.33
C ASP A 45 -5.20 5.82 16.75
N LYS A 46 -5.92 6.79 17.30
CA LYS A 46 -7.34 6.63 17.62
C LYS A 46 -8.22 6.50 16.38
N ALA A 47 -7.94 7.31 15.34
CA ALA A 47 -8.61 7.19 14.06
C ALA A 47 -8.40 5.81 13.43
N LEU A 48 -7.15 5.31 13.48
CA LEU A 48 -6.79 3.99 12.97
C LEU A 48 -7.51 2.88 13.74
N SER A 49 -7.58 2.96 15.08
CA SER A 49 -8.29 1.95 15.87
C SER A 49 -9.77 1.86 15.49
N PHE A 50 -10.46 2.97 15.29
CA PHE A 50 -11.85 2.95 14.80
C PHE A 50 -11.98 2.30 13.43
N GLY A 51 -11.02 2.56 12.52
CA GLY A 51 -11.00 1.93 11.20
C GLY A 51 -10.81 0.42 11.28
N LEU A 52 -9.85 -0.04 12.09
CA LEU A 52 -9.57 -1.46 12.28
C LEU A 52 -10.74 -2.18 12.96
N ASP A 53 -11.40 -1.56 13.94
CA ASP A 53 -12.60 -2.11 14.60
C ASP A 53 -13.75 -2.39 13.60
N VAL A 54 -13.90 -1.53 12.58
CA VAL A 54 -14.86 -1.79 11.49
C VAL A 54 -14.39 -2.97 10.64
N LEU A 55 -13.10 -2.99 10.26
CA LEU A 55 -12.57 -3.96 9.33
C LEU A 55 -12.42 -5.36 9.94
N ASP A 56 -12.25 -5.49 11.25
CA ASP A 56 -12.25 -6.78 11.95
C ASP A 56 -13.60 -7.49 11.85
N ASN A 57 -14.68 -6.73 11.67
CA ASN A 57 -16.04 -7.24 11.54
C ASN A 57 -16.52 -7.31 10.07
N VAL A 58 -15.63 -7.14 9.10
CA VAL A 58 -15.97 -7.04 7.67
C VAL A 58 -16.75 -8.22 7.11
N ASN A 59 -16.54 -9.44 7.63
CA ASN A 59 -17.24 -10.64 7.19
C ASN A 59 -18.75 -10.63 7.43
N PHE A 60 -19.22 -9.77 8.32
CA PHE A 60 -20.64 -9.58 8.68
C PHE A 60 -21.26 -8.38 7.97
N ILE A 61 -20.47 -7.64 7.17
CA ILE A 61 -20.85 -6.39 6.53
C ILE A 61 -21.12 -6.64 5.05
N ARG A 62 -22.25 -6.15 4.55
CA ARG A 62 -22.49 -6.12 3.10
C ARG A 62 -21.58 -5.05 2.47
N PRO A 63 -20.96 -5.35 1.30
CA PRO A 63 -20.20 -4.34 0.57
C PRO A 63 -21.09 -3.13 0.28
N ASP A 64 -20.67 -1.97 0.78
CA ASP A 64 -21.31 -0.68 0.56
C ASP A 64 -20.27 0.43 0.38
N ILE A 65 -20.70 1.63 0.07
CA ILE A 65 -19.82 2.77 -0.16
C ILE A 65 -19.13 3.25 1.13
N GLU A 66 -19.75 3.03 2.29
CA GLU A 66 -19.16 3.39 3.58
C GLU A 66 -17.96 2.48 3.91
N LEU A 67 -18.05 1.19 3.57
CA LEU A 67 -16.93 0.27 3.73
C LEU A 67 -15.75 0.64 2.80
N VAL A 68 -16.04 1.04 1.57
CA VAL A 68 -15.01 1.60 0.65
C VAL A 68 -14.36 2.83 1.27
N SER A 69 -15.16 3.71 1.89
CA SER A 69 -14.66 4.90 2.59
C SER A 69 -13.78 4.52 3.79
N THR A 70 -14.15 3.50 4.57
CA THR A 70 -13.33 3.02 5.70
C THR A 70 -11.96 2.56 5.23
N TYR A 71 -11.90 1.68 4.22
CA TYR A 71 -10.63 1.23 3.64
C TYR A 71 -9.78 2.40 3.14
N ASN A 72 -10.41 3.37 2.47
CA ASN A 72 -9.74 4.58 1.97
C ASN A 72 -9.17 5.45 3.10
N LEU A 73 -9.93 5.67 4.17
CA LEU A 73 -9.50 6.46 5.33
C LEU A 73 -8.33 5.79 6.06
N VAL A 74 -8.41 4.47 6.29
CA VAL A 74 -7.31 3.69 6.89
C VAL A 74 -6.06 3.76 6.00
N GLY A 75 -6.20 3.55 4.69
CA GLY A 75 -5.09 3.67 3.74
C GLY A 75 -4.44 5.07 3.76
N LYS A 76 -5.25 6.14 3.85
CA LYS A 76 -4.74 7.51 3.99
C LYS A 76 -3.93 7.69 5.27
N ILE A 77 -4.45 7.26 6.43
CA ILE A 77 -3.75 7.35 7.72
C ILE A 77 -2.42 6.60 7.67
N LEU A 78 -2.39 5.41 7.07
CA LEU A 78 -1.17 4.63 6.93
C LEU A 78 -0.15 5.31 5.99
N THR A 79 -0.62 5.98 4.93
CA THR A 79 0.24 6.79 4.06
C THR A 79 0.87 7.94 4.84
N ASP A 80 0.09 8.66 5.64
CA ASP A 80 0.55 9.75 6.50
C ASP A 80 1.59 9.27 7.53
N LYS A 81 1.46 8.01 8.00
CA LYS A 81 2.42 7.33 8.88
C LYS A 81 3.62 6.73 8.13
N SER A 82 3.72 6.90 6.82
CA SER A 82 4.74 6.31 5.94
C SER A 82 4.74 4.77 5.89
N LEU A 83 3.63 4.13 6.23
CA LEU A 83 3.40 2.68 6.11
C LEU A 83 2.82 2.37 4.73
N TYR A 84 3.64 2.56 3.70
CA TYR A 84 3.20 2.62 2.30
C TYR A 84 2.69 1.28 1.76
N LEU A 85 3.25 0.16 2.20
CA LEU A 85 2.82 -1.17 1.76
C LEU A 85 1.45 -1.52 2.32
N GLU A 86 1.27 -1.24 3.60
CA GLU A 86 0.01 -1.45 4.28
C GLU A 86 -1.06 -0.54 3.67
N ALA A 87 -0.74 0.74 3.44
CA ALA A 87 -1.64 1.68 2.77
C ALA A 87 -2.09 1.17 1.40
N LEU A 88 -1.14 0.64 0.59
CA LEU A 88 -1.43 0.07 -0.71
C LEU A 88 -2.42 -1.11 -0.63
N ASN A 89 -2.26 -1.99 0.35
CA ASN A 89 -3.17 -3.11 0.57
C ASN A 89 -4.60 -2.60 0.87
N TYR A 90 -4.74 -1.60 1.74
CA TYR A 90 -6.05 -1.04 2.08
C TYR A 90 -6.70 -0.32 0.89
N PHE A 91 -5.95 0.44 0.09
CA PHE A 91 -6.48 1.04 -1.13
C PHE A 91 -6.90 -0.01 -2.17
N SER A 92 -6.13 -1.09 -2.30
CA SER A 92 -6.46 -2.19 -3.21
C SER A 92 -7.74 -2.89 -2.77
N GLU A 93 -7.92 -3.12 -1.45
CA GLU A 93 -9.17 -3.64 -0.89
C GLU A 93 -10.34 -2.68 -1.09
N ALA A 94 -10.14 -1.36 -0.96
CA ALA A 94 -11.17 -0.36 -1.26
C ALA A 94 -11.66 -0.49 -2.72
N LEU A 95 -10.74 -0.64 -3.68
CA LEU A 95 -11.08 -0.84 -5.10
C LEU A 95 -11.80 -2.17 -5.32
N ARG A 96 -11.39 -3.24 -4.64
CA ARG A 96 -12.02 -4.56 -4.71
C ARG A 96 -13.44 -4.52 -4.16
N VAL A 97 -13.63 -3.93 -2.98
CA VAL A 97 -14.95 -3.81 -2.33
C VAL A 97 -15.89 -2.96 -3.19
N PHE A 98 -15.39 -1.86 -3.78
CA PHE A 98 -16.21 -1.02 -4.66
C PHE A 98 -16.86 -1.79 -5.81
N LYS A 99 -16.16 -2.75 -6.42
CA LYS A 99 -16.73 -3.61 -7.48
C LYS A 99 -17.89 -4.50 -7.00
N LEU A 100 -17.96 -4.74 -5.69
CA LEU A 100 -19.02 -5.54 -5.07
C LEU A 100 -20.19 -4.69 -4.56
N VAL A 101 -20.07 -3.36 -4.57
CA VAL A 101 -21.14 -2.45 -4.14
C VAL A 101 -22.33 -2.55 -5.09
N PRO A 102 -23.55 -2.71 -4.57
CA PRO A 102 -24.76 -2.79 -5.37
C PRO A 102 -24.94 -1.55 -6.27
N VAL A 103 -25.27 -1.75 -7.54
CA VAL A 103 -25.47 -0.68 -8.53
C VAL A 103 -26.53 0.35 -8.06
N SER A 104 -27.48 -0.07 -7.22
CA SER A 104 -28.47 0.83 -6.62
C SER A 104 -27.86 1.93 -5.77
N GLN A 105 -26.76 1.67 -5.06
CA GLN A 105 -26.03 2.65 -4.27
C GLN A 105 -25.14 3.57 -5.12
N LEU A 106 -24.71 3.09 -6.30
CA LEU A 106 -23.86 3.86 -7.22
C LEU A 106 -24.66 4.76 -8.18
N LYS A 107 -25.97 4.54 -8.33
CA LYS A 107 -26.82 5.29 -9.28
C LYS A 107 -26.84 6.80 -9.05
N GLU A 108 -26.66 7.25 -7.81
CA GLU A 108 -26.62 8.68 -7.50
C GLU A 108 -25.31 9.33 -7.97
N GLN A 109 -24.19 8.59 -7.98
CA GLN A 109 -22.88 9.12 -8.33
C GLN A 109 -22.43 8.81 -9.76
N ASN A 110 -22.98 7.75 -10.38
CA ASN A 110 -22.69 7.30 -11.76
C ASN A 110 -21.18 7.10 -12.05
N ILE A 111 -20.41 6.68 -11.05
CA ILE A 111 -18.94 6.52 -11.13
C ILE A 111 -18.56 5.07 -11.47
N ASN A 112 -17.45 4.91 -12.19
CA ASN A 112 -16.89 3.61 -12.56
C ASN A 112 -15.86 3.10 -11.54
N SER A 113 -15.24 4.03 -10.80
CA SER A 113 -14.25 3.75 -9.75
C SER A 113 -14.33 4.83 -8.66
N PRO A 114 -13.97 4.53 -7.41
CA PRO A 114 -14.05 5.47 -6.31
C PRO A 114 -12.94 6.54 -6.42
N PRO A 115 -13.26 7.79 -6.83
CA PRO A 115 -12.24 8.77 -7.21
C PRO A 115 -11.36 9.22 -6.03
N TRP A 116 -11.87 9.22 -4.81
CA TRP A 116 -11.08 9.53 -3.62
C TRP A 116 -10.03 8.47 -3.30
N VAL A 117 -10.31 7.19 -3.60
CA VAL A 117 -9.33 6.10 -3.48
C VAL A 117 -8.24 6.27 -4.54
N LEU A 118 -8.63 6.54 -5.78
CA LEU A 118 -7.69 6.78 -6.89
C LEU A 118 -6.78 7.99 -6.61
N LEU A 119 -7.34 9.05 -6.03
CA LEU A 119 -6.59 10.24 -5.64
C LEU A 119 -5.57 9.92 -4.53
N ASN A 120 -5.95 9.16 -3.51
CA ASN A 120 -5.04 8.75 -2.45
C ASN A 120 -3.97 7.77 -2.95
N LEU A 121 -4.30 6.88 -3.88
CA LEU A 121 -3.31 6.06 -4.60
C LEU A 121 -2.34 6.92 -5.41
N SER A 122 -2.84 7.96 -6.10
CA SER A 122 -1.97 8.92 -6.79
C SER A 122 -0.98 9.58 -5.82
N ASN A 123 -1.46 10.02 -4.65
CA ASN A 123 -0.61 10.59 -3.61
C ASN A 123 0.42 9.58 -3.09
N LEU A 124 0.02 8.33 -2.87
CA LEU A 124 0.92 7.26 -2.46
C LEU A 124 2.04 7.05 -3.50
N PHE A 125 1.69 6.91 -4.79
CA PHE A 125 2.67 6.77 -5.86
C PHE A 125 3.62 7.98 -5.96
N TYR A 126 3.09 9.19 -5.77
CA TYR A 126 3.89 10.41 -5.75
C TYR A 126 4.92 10.41 -4.60
N VAL A 127 4.50 10.09 -3.38
CA VAL A 127 5.38 10.08 -2.19
C VAL A 127 6.50 9.04 -2.33
N VAL A 128 6.25 7.93 -3.00
CA VAL A 128 7.28 6.91 -3.26
C VAL A 128 8.10 7.16 -4.53
N GLY A 129 7.84 8.29 -5.22
CA GLY A 129 8.63 8.74 -6.39
C GLY A 129 8.18 8.16 -7.72
N ASP A 130 7.09 7.40 -7.80
CA ASP A 130 6.52 6.91 -9.07
C ASP A 130 5.52 7.93 -9.65
N ILE A 131 6.06 9.02 -10.21
CA ILE A 131 5.27 10.14 -10.73
C ILE A 131 4.38 9.71 -11.91
N GLU A 132 4.81 8.77 -12.74
CA GLU A 132 4.02 8.31 -13.89
C GLU A 132 2.76 7.54 -13.43
N SER A 133 2.90 6.62 -12.51
CA SER A 133 1.73 5.93 -11.92
C SER A 133 0.82 6.91 -11.15
N ALA A 134 1.40 7.89 -10.47
CA ALA A 134 0.65 8.94 -9.80
C ALA A 134 -0.22 9.73 -10.78
N LYS A 135 0.33 10.16 -11.93
CA LYS A 135 -0.42 10.87 -12.98
C LYS A 135 -1.55 10.03 -13.57
N ILE A 136 -1.30 8.74 -13.83
CA ILE A 136 -2.33 7.83 -14.36
C ILE A 136 -3.52 7.76 -13.38
N LYS A 137 -3.24 7.50 -12.09
CA LYS A 137 -4.31 7.40 -11.08
C LYS A 137 -5.02 8.72 -10.84
N LEU A 138 -4.31 9.85 -10.98
CA LEU A 138 -4.90 11.16 -10.89
C LEU A 138 -5.84 11.46 -12.07
N SER A 139 -5.47 11.06 -13.29
CA SER A 139 -6.34 11.17 -14.47
C SER A 139 -7.60 10.31 -14.31
N GLU A 140 -7.45 9.05 -13.87
CA GLU A 140 -8.60 8.18 -13.58
C GLU A 140 -9.53 8.80 -12.51
N ALA A 141 -8.97 9.42 -11.48
CA ALA A 141 -9.74 10.12 -10.44
C ALA A 141 -10.51 11.31 -11.04
N LYS A 142 -9.85 12.13 -11.88
CA LYS A 142 -10.46 13.26 -12.57
C LYS A 142 -11.67 12.84 -13.40
N ASP A 143 -11.52 11.80 -14.21
CA ASP A 143 -12.58 11.29 -15.08
C ASP A 143 -13.80 10.83 -14.25
N ASN A 144 -13.57 10.20 -13.11
CA ASN A 144 -14.65 9.78 -12.21
C ASN A 144 -15.29 10.96 -11.46
N PHE A 145 -14.51 11.97 -11.03
CA PHE A 145 -15.11 13.19 -10.44
C PHE A 145 -16.01 13.94 -11.43
N LEU A 146 -15.66 13.97 -12.72
CA LEU A 146 -16.50 14.58 -13.75
C LEU A 146 -17.89 13.90 -13.86
N LEU A 147 -18.01 12.64 -13.47
CA LEU A 147 -19.27 11.90 -13.47
C LEU A 147 -20.18 12.22 -12.27
N TYR A 148 -19.67 12.89 -11.22
CA TYR A 148 -20.48 13.27 -10.06
C TYR A 148 -21.63 14.19 -10.47
N LYS A 149 -22.85 13.85 -10.02
CA LYS A 149 -24.05 14.66 -10.27
C LYS A 149 -24.06 15.92 -9.41
N ASP A 150 -23.66 15.80 -8.15
CA ASP A 150 -23.53 16.94 -7.26
C ASP A 150 -22.38 17.85 -7.69
N ILE A 151 -22.72 19.10 -8.02
CA ILE A 151 -21.79 20.08 -8.56
C ILE A 151 -20.72 20.44 -7.52
N ASN A 152 -21.10 20.56 -6.25
CA ASN A 152 -20.18 20.94 -5.19
C ASN A 152 -19.14 19.83 -4.94
N SER A 153 -19.57 18.60 -4.77
CA SER A 153 -18.66 17.43 -4.60
C SER A 153 -17.76 17.25 -5.81
N ARG A 154 -18.29 17.45 -7.04
CA ARG A 154 -17.50 17.43 -8.27
C ARG A 154 -16.42 18.51 -8.26
N GLN A 155 -16.76 19.75 -7.91
CA GLN A 155 -15.83 20.87 -7.90
C GLN A 155 -14.73 20.68 -6.84
N VAL A 156 -15.08 20.20 -5.64
CA VAL A 156 -14.11 19.87 -4.58
C VAL A 156 -13.14 18.81 -5.07
N GLY A 157 -13.64 17.74 -5.70
CA GLY A 157 -12.80 16.69 -6.26
C GLY A 157 -11.85 17.21 -7.34
N LEU A 158 -12.35 17.99 -8.30
CA LEU A 158 -11.54 18.56 -9.39
C LEU A 158 -10.51 19.56 -8.88
N ASN A 159 -10.84 20.40 -7.91
CA ASN A 159 -9.89 21.31 -7.28
C ASN A 159 -8.76 20.54 -6.58
N THR A 160 -9.08 19.39 -5.95
CA THR A 160 -8.07 18.55 -5.32
C THR A 160 -7.18 17.86 -6.36
N VAL A 161 -7.76 17.38 -7.46
CA VAL A 161 -6.99 16.82 -8.60
C VAL A 161 -6.03 17.89 -9.16
N ASN A 162 -6.53 19.10 -9.43
CA ASN A 162 -5.69 20.16 -9.97
C ASN A 162 -4.59 20.58 -8.98
N THR A 163 -4.87 20.58 -7.67
CA THR A 163 -3.84 20.83 -6.66
C THR A 163 -2.71 19.79 -6.75
N ASN A 164 -3.03 18.52 -6.93
CA ASN A 164 -2.02 17.46 -7.08
C ASN A 164 -1.26 17.59 -8.43
N LEU A 165 -1.92 18.03 -9.50
CA LEU A 165 -1.22 18.35 -10.75
C LEU A 165 -0.20 19.49 -10.55
N GLY A 166 -0.55 20.51 -9.76
CA GLY A 166 0.38 21.57 -9.36
C GLY A 166 1.57 21.05 -8.58
N LEU A 167 1.35 20.11 -7.63
CA LEU A 167 2.42 19.44 -6.90
C LEU A 167 3.36 18.65 -7.84
N PHE A 168 2.80 17.94 -8.81
CA PHE A 168 3.60 17.19 -9.79
C PHE A 168 4.40 18.11 -10.69
N ALA A 169 3.82 19.24 -11.12
CA ALA A 169 4.53 20.26 -11.89
C ALA A 169 5.68 20.86 -11.07
N THR A 170 5.45 21.17 -9.79
CA THR A 170 6.49 21.66 -8.87
C THR A 170 7.64 20.65 -8.75
N ALA A 171 7.33 19.36 -8.55
CA ALA A 171 8.33 18.30 -8.43
C ALA A 171 9.14 18.08 -9.73
N GLN A 172 8.56 18.41 -10.87
CA GLN A 172 9.22 18.36 -12.18
C GLN A 172 10.02 19.64 -12.52
N GLY A 173 9.95 20.66 -11.65
CA GLY A 173 10.60 21.97 -11.86
C GLY A 173 9.84 22.91 -12.79
N ASP A 174 8.62 22.56 -13.23
CA ASP A 174 7.76 23.44 -14.03
C ASP A 174 6.97 24.40 -13.12
N TYR A 175 7.69 25.33 -12.53
CA TYR A 175 7.13 26.29 -11.56
C TYR A 175 6.07 27.21 -12.20
N LYS A 176 6.18 27.52 -13.51
CA LYS A 176 5.20 28.37 -14.21
C LYS A 176 3.86 27.64 -14.36
N LEU A 177 3.91 26.37 -14.73
CA LEU A 177 2.71 25.53 -14.81
C LEU A 177 2.08 25.35 -13.41
N ALA A 178 2.90 25.06 -12.39
CA ALA A 178 2.43 24.92 -11.01
C ALA A 178 1.73 26.20 -10.53
N GLU A 179 2.33 27.38 -10.74
CA GLU A 179 1.73 28.67 -10.39
C GLU A 179 0.38 28.86 -11.08
N SER A 180 0.30 28.64 -12.39
CA SER A 180 -0.94 28.81 -13.15
C SER A 180 -2.06 27.90 -12.63
N ILE A 181 -1.75 26.65 -12.32
CA ILE A 181 -2.72 25.68 -11.78
C ILE A 181 -3.20 26.11 -10.39
N TYR A 182 -2.29 26.48 -9.49
CA TYR A 182 -2.67 26.90 -8.15
C TYR A 182 -3.49 28.18 -8.13
N LEU A 183 -3.21 29.14 -9.03
CA LEU A 183 -4.01 30.35 -9.16
C LEU A 183 -5.43 30.06 -9.66
N GLU A 184 -5.59 29.18 -10.64
CA GLU A 184 -6.90 28.72 -11.10
C GLU A 184 -7.68 28.04 -9.97
N VAL A 185 -7.03 27.10 -9.24
CA VAL A 185 -7.62 26.43 -8.08
C VAL A 185 -8.03 27.44 -7.01
N LEU A 186 -7.20 28.45 -6.74
CA LEU A 186 -7.51 29.50 -5.76
C LEU A 186 -8.78 30.27 -6.13
N ILE A 187 -8.92 30.64 -7.40
CA ILE A 187 -10.12 31.34 -7.91
C ILE A 187 -11.36 30.46 -7.72
N ASN A 188 -11.27 29.18 -8.10
CA ASN A 188 -12.37 28.25 -7.99
C ASN A 188 -12.80 28.03 -6.52
N ARG A 189 -11.84 27.91 -5.59
CA ARG A 189 -12.10 27.74 -4.17
C ARG A 189 -12.74 28.98 -3.53
N LYS A 190 -12.28 30.16 -3.91
CA LYS A 190 -12.92 31.42 -3.50
C LYS A 190 -14.37 31.54 -3.99
N ASN A 191 -14.63 31.19 -5.23
CA ASN A 191 -15.97 31.26 -5.82
C ASN A 191 -16.93 30.24 -5.15
N SER A 192 -16.41 29.14 -4.62
CA SER A 192 -17.20 28.12 -3.91
C SER A 192 -17.24 28.29 -2.39
N ASN A 193 -16.63 29.36 -1.83
CA ASN A 193 -16.45 29.57 -0.39
C ASN A 193 -15.77 28.38 0.32
N ASP A 194 -14.87 27.68 -0.37
CA ASP A 194 -14.04 26.61 0.19
C ASP A 194 -12.85 27.22 0.95
N LEU A 195 -13.11 27.73 2.15
CA LEU A 195 -12.09 28.40 2.98
C LEU A 195 -10.92 27.46 3.32
N GLN A 196 -11.20 26.18 3.57
CA GLN A 196 -10.15 25.17 3.83
C GLN A 196 -9.24 25.00 2.64
N GLY A 197 -9.83 24.79 1.48
CA GLY A 197 -9.09 24.66 0.24
C GLY A 197 -8.33 25.93 -0.10
N GLU A 198 -8.91 27.11 0.16
CA GLU A 198 -8.24 28.41 -0.04
C GLU A 198 -6.97 28.49 0.82
N MET A 199 -7.04 28.20 2.12
CA MET A 199 -5.88 28.18 3.01
C MET A 199 -4.81 27.19 2.53
N PHE A 200 -5.21 25.99 2.12
CA PHE A 200 -4.29 25.01 1.56
C PHE A 200 -3.62 25.49 0.27
N THR A 201 -4.36 26.20 -0.59
CA THR A 201 -3.79 26.76 -1.83
C THR A 201 -2.80 27.89 -1.53
N TYR A 202 -3.08 28.72 -0.52
CA TYR A 202 -2.09 29.72 -0.08
C TYR A 202 -0.80 29.06 0.41
N PHE A 203 -0.91 27.98 1.20
CA PHE A 203 0.27 27.21 1.60
C PHE A 203 1.06 26.72 0.38
N GLN A 204 0.38 26.10 -0.62
CA GLN A 204 1.05 25.57 -1.82
C GLN A 204 1.74 26.68 -2.65
N LEU A 205 1.08 27.84 -2.80
CA LEU A 205 1.67 28.99 -3.50
C LEU A 205 2.87 29.55 -2.74
N ILE A 206 2.79 29.65 -1.43
CA ILE A 206 3.90 30.13 -0.59
C ILE A 206 5.09 29.17 -0.69
N ASP A 207 4.84 27.86 -0.54
CA ASP A 207 5.89 26.84 -0.65
C ASP A 207 6.56 26.88 -2.03
N LEU A 208 5.77 27.01 -3.12
CA LEU A 208 6.28 27.17 -4.48
C LEU A 208 7.19 28.40 -4.63
N PHE A 209 6.77 29.56 -4.06
CA PHE A 209 7.49 30.81 -4.23
C PHE A 209 8.74 30.91 -3.34
N LEU A 210 8.74 30.28 -2.18
CA LEU A 210 9.88 30.27 -1.28
C LEU A 210 11.13 29.66 -1.91
N PHE A 211 10.96 28.58 -2.67
CA PHE A 211 12.09 27.87 -3.30
C PHE A 211 12.37 28.31 -4.74
N ASN A 212 11.66 29.35 -5.24
CA ASN A 212 11.93 29.96 -6.53
C ASN A 212 12.44 31.41 -6.34
N PRO A 213 13.75 31.68 -6.55
CA PRO A 213 14.32 33.00 -6.32
C PRO A 213 13.65 34.14 -7.10
N GLU A 214 13.17 33.86 -8.32
CA GLU A 214 12.50 34.87 -9.17
C GLU A 214 11.11 35.24 -8.64
N LEU A 215 10.46 34.35 -7.91
CA LEU A 215 9.09 34.50 -7.43
C LEU A 215 9.00 34.68 -5.90
N PHE A 216 10.14 34.67 -5.21
CA PHE A 216 10.20 34.76 -3.75
C PHE A 216 9.39 35.94 -3.19
N TYR A 217 9.42 37.12 -3.86
CA TYR A 217 8.67 38.29 -3.41
C TYR A 217 7.15 38.07 -3.33
N LYS A 218 6.62 37.10 -4.08
CA LYS A 218 5.20 36.75 -4.02
C LYS A 218 4.84 35.98 -2.74
N SER A 219 5.79 35.31 -2.11
CA SER A 219 5.53 34.52 -0.88
C SER A 219 4.97 35.40 0.23
N SER A 220 5.51 36.60 0.43
CA SER A 220 5.05 37.55 1.46
C SER A 220 3.62 38.04 1.21
N LEU A 221 3.26 38.29 -0.05
CA LEU A 221 1.90 38.73 -0.43
C LEU A 221 0.87 37.62 -0.08
N TYR A 222 1.17 36.38 -0.40
CA TYR A 222 0.24 35.27 -0.11
C TYR A 222 0.27 34.88 1.37
N PHE A 223 1.39 35.09 2.06
CA PHE A 223 1.45 34.96 3.51
C PHE A 223 0.52 35.95 4.22
N GLU A 224 0.51 37.22 3.80
CA GLU A 224 -0.42 38.24 4.33
C GLU A 224 -1.88 37.83 4.12
N LYS A 225 -2.24 37.38 2.90
CA LYS A 225 -3.58 36.87 2.61
C LYS A 225 -3.97 35.67 3.45
N ALA A 226 -3.05 34.70 3.63
CA ALA A 226 -3.29 33.54 4.47
C ALA A 226 -3.48 33.95 5.95
N THR A 227 -2.69 34.91 6.42
CA THR A 227 -2.79 35.43 7.79
C THR A 227 -4.12 36.13 8.02
N THR A 228 -4.53 36.98 7.10
CA THR A 228 -5.86 37.63 7.15
C THR A 228 -6.97 36.59 7.19
N LEU A 229 -6.94 35.62 6.27
CA LEU A 229 -7.94 34.56 6.21
C LEU A 229 -7.98 33.73 7.52
N TYR A 230 -6.81 33.45 8.13
CA TYR A 230 -6.71 32.75 9.40
C TYR A 230 -7.37 33.52 10.55
N HIS A 231 -7.07 34.81 10.66
CA HIS A 231 -7.65 35.67 11.70
C HIS A 231 -9.15 35.87 11.51
N ASP A 232 -9.60 36.13 10.28
CA ASP A 232 -11.01 36.30 9.97
C ASP A 232 -11.80 35.02 10.28
N PHE A 233 -11.25 33.85 9.96
CA PHE A 233 -11.85 32.57 10.29
C PHE A 233 -12.00 32.39 11.81
N ASN A 234 -10.93 32.58 12.58
CA ASN A 234 -10.94 32.37 14.03
C ASN A 234 -11.81 33.40 14.75
N ASN A 235 -11.84 34.65 14.30
CA ASN A 235 -12.68 35.71 14.90
C ASN A 235 -14.18 35.46 14.71
N ASN A 236 -14.56 34.72 13.67
CA ASN A 236 -15.95 34.42 13.35
C ASN A 236 -16.40 33.04 13.86
N LEU A 237 -15.49 32.23 14.47
CA LEU A 237 -15.83 30.93 15.04
C LEU A 237 -16.50 31.08 16.40
N PRO A 238 -17.66 30.44 16.63
CA PRO A 238 -18.25 30.30 17.97
C PRO A 238 -17.29 29.54 18.91
N GLU A 239 -17.25 29.90 20.19
CA GLU A 239 -16.33 29.28 21.18
C GLU A 239 -16.45 27.73 21.24
N HIS A 240 -17.66 27.19 21.02
CA HIS A 240 -17.90 25.73 21.07
C HIS A 240 -17.39 25.00 19.81
N GLU A 241 -17.06 25.70 18.74
CA GLU A 241 -16.53 25.13 17.48
C GLU A 241 -15.00 25.28 17.33
N GLN A 242 -14.33 25.94 18.29
CA GLN A 242 -12.88 26.18 18.23
C GLN A 242 -12.05 24.88 18.23
N ASN A 243 -12.59 23.76 18.70
CA ASN A 243 -11.97 22.44 18.69
C ASN A 243 -12.59 21.48 17.66
N ASP A 244 -13.33 22.00 16.70
CA ASP A 244 -13.91 21.21 15.62
C ASP A 244 -12.83 20.76 14.60
N GLN A 245 -13.14 19.71 13.84
CA GLN A 245 -12.29 19.18 12.78
C GLN A 245 -11.91 20.26 11.76
N LEU A 246 -12.84 21.15 11.43
CA LEU A 246 -12.64 22.27 10.51
C LEU A 246 -11.58 23.23 11.03
N SER A 247 -11.70 23.68 12.28
CA SER A 247 -10.74 24.56 12.94
C SER A 247 -9.37 23.92 13.07
N SER A 248 -9.33 22.64 13.47
CA SER A 248 -8.09 21.89 13.57
C SER A 248 -7.36 21.80 12.21
N TRP A 249 -8.07 21.46 11.15
CA TRP A 249 -7.50 21.35 9.80
C TRP A 249 -7.00 22.73 9.30
N PHE A 250 -7.75 23.78 9.56
CA PHE A 250 -7.42 25.13 9.16
C PHE A 250 -6.14 25.63 9.86
N THR A 251 -6.08 25.45 11.19
CA THR A 251 -4.91 25.78 12.01
C THR A 251 -3.69 25.01 11.57
N ARG A 252 -3.82 23.72 11.26
CA ARG A 252 -2.72 22.89 10.79
C ARG A 252 -2.15 23.40 9.47
N ASN A 253 -2.99 23.75 8.49
CA ASN A 253 -2.52 24.24 7.20
C ASN A 253 -1.86 25.63 7.32
N TYR A 254 -2.36 26.47 8.21
CA TYR A 254 -1.69 27.73 8.51
C TYR A 254 -0.32 27.49 9.17
N GLY A 255 -0.23 26.54 10.08
CA GLY A 255 1.03 26.12 10.69
C GLY A 255 2.07 25.58 9.68
N TYR A 256 1.62 24.90 8.62
CA TYR A 256 2.51 24.45 7.53
C TYR A 256 3.20 25.57 6.79
N ILE A 257 2.62 26.76 6.71
CA ILE A 257 3.25 27.93 6.12
C ILE A 257 4.51 28.29 6.90
N PHE A 258 4.46 28.27 8.24
CA PHE A 258 5.63 28.56 9.05
C PHE A 258 6.71 27.46 8.93
N ILE A 259 6.30 26.20 8.79
CA ILE A 259 7.23 25.10 8.51
C ILE A 259 7.89 25.27 7.13
N ALA A 260 7.15 25.76 6.10
CA ALA A 260 7.73 26.03 4.78
C ALA A 260 8.79 27.14 4.87
N TYR A 261 8.48 28.26 5.54
CA TYR A 261 9.47 29.33 5.78
C TYR A 261 10.69 28.82 6.54
N SER A 262 10.50 27.99 7.57
CA SER A 262 11.64 27.44 8.30
C SER A 262 12.56 26.63 7.39
N LYS A 263 11.99 25.76 6.54
CA LYS A 263 12.77 24.97 5.57
C LYS A 263 13.50 25.86 4.55
N TYR A 264 12.88 26.94 4.11
CA TYR A 264 13.54 27.92 3.25
C TYR A 264 14.76 28.51 3.94
N TYR A 265 14.62 29.01 5.17
CA TYR A 265 15.74 29.58 5.93
C TYR A 265 16.84 28.53 6.22
N MET A 266 16.45 27.28 6.50
CA MET A 266 17.41 26.18 6.61
C MET A 266 18.19 25.95 5.32
N SER A 267 17.54 26.07 4.16
CA SER A 267 18.19 25.86 2.85
C SER A 267 19.25 26.90 2.51
N ILE A 268 19.14 28.10 3.10
CA ILE A 268 20.13 29.18 2.97
C ILE A 268 21.06 29.28 4.20
N ASN A 269 21.03 28.27 5.09
CA ASN A 269 21.78 28.18 6.33
C ASN A 269 21.51 29.30 7.36
N ASP A 270 20.36 29.95 7.27
CA ASP A 270 19.89 30.93 8.25
C ASP A 270 19.07 30.22 9.33
N PHE A 271 19.77 29.50 10.21
CA PHE A 271 19.14 28.66 11.22
C PHE A 271 18.46 29.46 12.35
N GLU A 272 18.88 30.71 12.59
CA GLU A 272 18.23 31.57 13.57
C GLU A 272 16.82 31.95 13.14
N ASN A 273 16.67 32.45 11.91
CA ASN A 273 15.34 32.73 11.35
C ASN A 273 14.51 31.46 11.19
N ALA A 274 15.11 30.33 10.83
CA ALA A 274 14.41 29.04 10.79
C ALA A 274 13.79 28.68 12.15
N LEU A 275 14.52 28.86 13.27
CA LEU A 275 14.02 28.64 14.63
C LEU A 275 12.87 29.55 15.01
N ILE A 276 12.88 30.82 14.58
CA ILE A 276 11.78 31.76 14.82
C ILE A 276 10.50 31.24 14.18
N TYR A 277 10.56 30.77 12.93
CA TYR A 277 9.40 30.22 12.24
C TYR A 277 8.97 28.87 12.84
N LEU A 278 9.91 28.00 13.27
CA LEU A 278 9.57 26.76 13.96
C LEU A 278 8.89 27.00 15.32
N SER A 279 9.31 28.06 16.04
CA SER A 279 8.61 28.45 17.28
C SER A 279 7.16 28.85 17.01
N LYS A 280 6.91 29.66 15.98
CA LYS A 280 5.53 30.04 15.59
C LYS A 280 4.70 28.81 15.16
N ALA A 281 5.30 27.88 14.42
CA ALA A 281 4.65 26.63 14.06
C ALA A 281 4.36 25.77 15.30
N ASN A 282 5.29 25.70 16.25
CA ASN A 282 5.13 24.97 17.52
C ASN A 282 3.92 25.46 18.30
N ASP A 283 3.78 26.80 18.47
CA ASP A 283 2.69 27.38 19.23
C ASP A 283 1.30 27.06 18.63
N LEU A 284 1.21 27.01 17.30
CA LEU A 284 -0.01 26.67 16.58
C LEU A 284 -0.33 25.17 16.61
N LEU A 285 0.69 24.31 16.59
CA LEU A 285 0.55 22.88 16.29
C LEU A 285 0.75 21.98 17.52
N LEU A 286 0.71 22.53 18.74
CA LEU A 286 0.88 21.79 20.00
C LEU A 286 -0.04 20.58 20.14
N SER A 287 -1.27 20.67 19.65
CA SER A 287 -2.28 19.61 19.70
C SER A 287 -2.13 18.55 18.60
N PHE A 288 -1.12 18.67 17.72
CA PHE A 288 -0.89 17.77 16.59
C PHE A 288 0.40 16.96 16.78
N PRO A 289 0.35 15.76 17.37
CA PRO A 289 1.56 15.01 17.75
C PRO A 289 2.50 14.70 16.60
N LEU A 290 1.94 14.44 15.40
CA LEU A 290 2.69 14.15 14.19
C LEU A 290 3.46 15.37 13.69
N GLU A 291 2.82 16.53 13.73
CA GLU A 291 3.42 17.80 13.33
C GLU A 291 4.46 18.26 14.36
N MET A 292 4.19 18.04 15.64
CA MET A 292 5.16 18.31 16.71
C MET A 292 6.44 17.49 16.53
N SER A 293 6.30 16.22 16.14
CA SER A 293 7.47 15.38 15.85
C SER A 293 8.29 15.94 14.68
N LYS A 294 7.63 16.44 13.63
CA LYS A 294 8.25 17.10 12.48
C LYS A 294 8.99 18.40 12.90
N ILE A 295 8.32 19.26 13.67
CA ILE A 295 8.89 20.51 14.16
C ILE A 295 10.13 20.21 15.03
N ASN A 296 10.04 19.27 15.96
CA ASN A 296 11.16 18.88 16.80
C ASN A 296 12.36 18.37 15.99
N THR A 297 12.12 17.61 14.91
CA THR A 297 13.17 17.15 14.02
C THR A 297 13.87 18.32 13.33
N LEU A 298 13.10 19.25 12.75
CA LEU A 298 13.66 20.41 12.06
C LEU A 298 14.39 21.35 13.05
N THR A 299 13.84 21.52 14.25
CA THR A 299 14.48 22.29 15.33
C THR A 299 15.83 21.66 15.73
N ALA A 300 15.88 20.34 15.88
CA ALA A 300 17.14 19.65 16.19
C ALA A 300 18.18 19.84 15.08
N GLN A 301 17.78 19.88 13.82
CA GLN A 301 18.65 20.19 12.68
C GLN A 301 19.15 21.64 12.71
N CYS A 302 18.28 22.60 13.00
CA CYS A 302 18.68 24.00 13.14
C CYS A 302 19.68 24.19 14.27
N LEU A 303 19.45 23.60 15.45
CA LEU A 303 20.36 23.62 16.60
C LEU A 303 21.71 22.98 16.24
N PHE A 304 21.71 21.90 15.46
CA PHE A 304 22.94 21.33 14.92
C PHE A 304 23.69 22.34 14.02
N GLY A 305 22.97 23.01 13.11
CA GLY A 305 23.53 24.05 12.24
C GLY A 305 24.14 25.25 13.00
N LEU A 306 23.59 25.55 14.15
CA LEU A 306 24.12 26.59 15.08
C LEU A 306 25.22 26.09 16.01
N ASN A 307 25.67 24.85 15.85
CA ASN A 307 26.65 24.17 16.72
C ASN A 307 26.18 23.96 18.17
N GLU A 308 24.87 24.03 18.42
CA GLU A 308 24.26 23.72 19.71
C GLU A 308 24.06 22.22 19.90
N PHE A 309 25.14 21.43 19.81
CA PHE A 309 25.10 19.96 19.74
C PHE A 309 24.42 19.32 20.94
N THR A 310 24.57 19.89 22.15
CA THR A 310 23.91 19.35 23.35
C THR A 310 22.40 19.46 23.28
N ASN A 311 21.89 20.62 22.89
CA ASN A 311 20.45 20.86 22.74
C ASN A 311 19.86 20.05 21.59
N ALA A 312 20.55 20.01 20.44
CA ALA A 312 20.18 19.20 19.28
C ALA A 312 20.09 17.71 19.66
N THR A 313 21.09 17.17 20.37
CA THR A 313 21.10 15.78 20.83
C THR A 313 19.93 15.47 21.77
N LYS A 314 19.68 16.35 22.74
CA LYS A 314 18.61 16.21 23.73
C LYS A 314 17.24 16.17 23.02
N LEU A 315 17.03 17.11 22.12
CA LEU A 315 15.75 17.22 21.38
C LEU A 315 15.54 16.03 20.41
N ALA A 316 16.56 15.64 19.64
CA ALA A 316 16.47 14.49 18.75
C ALA A 316 16.16 13.19 19.51
N LYS A 317 16.85 12.95 20.65
CA LYS A 317 16.58 11.78 21.52
C LYS A 317 15.20 11.83 22.16
N PHE A 318 14.73 13.02 22.55
CA PHE A 318 13.37 13.19 23.07
C PHE A 318 12.34 12.84 21.99
N ASN A 319 12.53 13.36 20.79
CA ASN A 319 11.62 13.13 19.66
C ASN A 319 11.56 11.65 19.24
N LEU A 320 12.70 10.94 19.27
CA LEU A 320 12.76 9.50 18.97
C LEU A 320 12.00 8.61 19.96
N LYS A 321 11.58 9.13 21.12
CA LYS A 321 10.72 8.43 22.08
C LYS A 321 9.22 8.66 21.80
N ASN A 322 8.90 9.53 20.86
CA ASN A 322 7.52 9.86 20.50
C ASN A 322 6.94 8.77 19.58
N ASN A 323 5.84 8.16 20.00
CA ASN A 323 5.14 7.13 19.20
C ASN A 323 4.53 7.68 17.91
N SER A 324 4.39 9.01 17.78
CA SER A 324 3.85 9.67 16.58
C SER A 324 4.92 10.06 15.57
N ILE A 325 6.20 9.68 15.77
CA ILE A 325 7.25 9.95 14.78
C ILE A 325 7.06 9.06 13.55
N THR A 326 7.09 9.66 12.35
CA THR A 326 7.07 8.86 11.12
C THR A 326 8.47 8.33 10.81
N PRO A 327 8.57 7.19 10.09
CA PRO A 327 9.86 6.61 9.70
C PRO A 327 10.79 7.60 8.98
N PHE A 328 10.24 8.51 8.18
CA PHE A 328 11.01 9.56 7.52
C PHE A 328 11.69 10.50 8.53
N TYR A 329 10.94 11.03 9.49
CA TYR A 329 11.49 11.93 10.52
C TYR A 329 12.34 11.19 11.56
N GLU A 330 12.06 9.92 11.81
CA GLU A 330 12.90 9.06 12.62
C GLU A 330 14.30 8.93 12.00
N ILE A 331 14.39 8.58 10.72
CA ILE A 331 15.65 8.54 9.96
C ILE A 331 16.37 9.89 10.02
N LEU A 332 15.64 10.98 9.87
CA LEU A 332 16.21 12.32 9.85
C LEU A 332 16.81 12.70 11.22
N ASN A 333 16.16 12.34 12.33
CA ASN A 333 16.71 12.51 13.68
C ASN A 333 17.97 11.67 13.90
N TYR A 334 17.97 10.41 13.45
CA TYR A 334 19.18 9.58 13.53
C TYR A 334 20.31 10.13 12.66
N LYS A 335 20.03 10.68 11.48
CA LYS A 335 21.05 11.37 10.65
C LYS A 335 21.62 12.60 11.35
N THR A 336 20.79 13.38 12.05
CA THR A 336 21.25 14.51 12.85
C THR A 336 22.16 14.03 13.98
N LEU A 337 21.79 12.97 14.70
CA LEU A 337 22.62 12.35 15.72
C LEU A 337 23.94 11.78 15.15
N GLU A 338 23.89 11.13 14.00
CA GLU A 338 25.08 10.64 13.29
C GLU A 338 26.05 11.78 13.00
N SER A 339 25.57 12.92 12.49
CA SER A 339 26.38 14.10 12.21
C SER A 339 27.02 14.67 13.49
N ILE A 340 26.26 14.76 14.57
CA ILE A 340 26.74 15.25 15.87
C ILE A 340 27.81 14.30 16.43
N TYR A 341 27.58 12.98 16.42
CA TYR A 341 28.55 12.01 16.94
C TYR A 341 29.83 11.95 16.10
N THR A 342 29.69 12.14 14.79
CA THR A 342 30.83 12.25 13.87
C THR A 342 31.66 13.47 14.20
N PHE A 343 31.05 14.63 14.39
CA PHE A 343 31.71 15.86 14.74
C PHE A 343 32.43 15.77 16.10
N ASN A 344 31.77 15.15 17.09
CA ASN A 344 32.31 14.98 18.44
C ASN A 344 33.30 13.81 18.59
N ASN A 345 33.60 13.06 17.53
CA ASN A 345 34.39 11.83 17.56
C ASN A 345 33.84 10.75 18.53
N ASP A 346 32.53 10.73 18.81
CA ASP A 346 31.89 9.74 19.67
C ASP A 346 31.60 8.44 18.87
N ILE A 347 32.65 7.65 18.70
CA ILE A 347 32.62 6.42 17.87
C ILE A 347 31.59 5.43 18.40
N THR A 348 31.42 5.34 19.73
CA THR A 348 30.49 4.36 20.34
C THR A 348 29.04 4.65 19.96
N ASN A 349 28.60 5.90 20.11
CA ASN A 349 27.24 6.29 19.77
C ASN A 349 27.04 6.39 18.25
N LEU A 350 28.08 6.77 17.50
CA LEU A 350 28.06 6.78 16.03
C LEU A 350 27.78 5.39 15.46
N LEU A 351 28.48 4.35 15.92
CA LEU A 351 28.25 2.97 15.45
C LEU A 351 26.83 2.49 15.75
N LYS A 352 26.35 2.71 16.98
CA LYS A 352 24.96 2.36 17.35
C LYS A 352 23.95 3.06 16.45
N THR A 353 24.17 4.35 16.17
CA THR A 353 23.27 5.14 15.31
C THR A 353 23.28 4.63 13.87
N LYS A 354 24.45 4.26 13.34
CA LYS A 354 24.58 3.67 12.00
C LYS A 354 23.87 2.31 11.89
N ASP A 355 23.98 1.46 12.89
CA ASP A 355 23.28 0.17 12.93
C ASP A 355 21.75 0.36 12.87
N VAL A 356 21.23 1.36 13.57
CA VAL A 356 19.80 1.69 13.52
C VAL A 356 19.42 2.24 12.15
N LEU A 357 20.21 3.17 11.58
CA LEU A 357 19.95 3.73 10.24
C LEU A 357 19.94 2.65 9.16
N ILE A 358 20.84 1.68 9.23
CA ILE A 358 20.85 0.54 8.29
C ILE A 358 19.54 -0.25 8.40
N LYS A 359 19.09 -0.58 9.60
CA LYS A 359 17.82 -1.31 9.83
C LYS A 359 16.61 -0.53 9.32
N LEU A 360 16.56 0.78 9.63
CA LEU A 360 15.48 1.65 9.16
C LEU A 360 15.48 1.81 7.64
N SER A 361 16.65 1.89 7.02
CA SER A 361 16.74 1.98 5.55
C SER A 361 16.33 0.69 4.85
N GLN A 362 16.60 -0.47 5.46
CA GLN A 362 16.11 -1.76 4.95
C GLN A 362 14.59 -1.85 4.97
N ASN A 363 13.97 -1.39 6.05
CA ASN A 363 12.52 -1.40 6.21
C ASN A 363 11.81 -0.36 5.32
N ASN A 364 12.49 0.76 5.03
CA ASN A 364 11.96 1.88 4.24
C ASN A 364 12.61 1.99 2.84
N ALA A 365 13.32 0.95 2.37
CA ALA A 365 13.83 0.93 1.00
C ALA A 365 12.67 1.18 0.02
N PRO A 366 12.89 1.97 -1.06
CA PRO A 366 11.86 2.22 -2.03
C PRO A 366 11.44 0.89 -2.64
N ILE A 367 10.37 0.37 -2.10
CA ILE A 367 9.71 -0.83 -2.60
C ILE A 367 9.22 -0.46 -3.98
N ASN A 368 9.34 -1.38 -4.92
CA ASN A 368 8.71 -1.21 -6.22
C ASN A 368 7.19 -1.34 -6.05
N ILE A 369 6.59 -0.30 -5.45
CA ILE A 369 5.15 -0.22 -5.14
C ILE A 369 4.34 -0.42 -6.41
N LYS A 370 4.84 0.02 -7.57
CA LYS A 370 4.22 -0.23 -8.86
C LYS A 370 4.11 -1.71 -9.18
N SER A 371 5.21 -2.47 -9.04
CA SER A 371 5.18 -3.91 -9.31
C SER A 371 4.28 -4.65 -8.32
N MET A 372 4.28 -4.21 -7.08
CA MET A 372 3.43 -4.77 -6.04
C MET A 372 1.96 -4.42 -6.28
N PHE A 373 1.65 -3.18 -6.68
CA PHE A 373 0.29 -2.78 -7.06
C PHE A 373 -0.22 -3.61 -8.24
N LEU A 374 0.58 -3.76 -9.30
CA LEU A 374 0.24 -4.61 -10.44
C LEU A 374 0.03 -6.08 -10.03
N SER A 375 0.84 -6.59 -9.10
CA SER A 375 0.67 -7.93 -8.53
C SER A 375 -0.65 -8.06 -7.78
N LEU A 376 -0.99 -7.09 -6.93
CA LEU A 376 -2.25 -7.07 -6.17
C LEU A 376 -3.46 -6.90 -7.10
N GLU A 377 -3.37 -6.03 -8.11
CA GLU A 377 -4.40 -5.87 -9.13
C GLU A 377 -4.62 -7.16 -9.93
N THR A 378 -3.53 -7.81 -10.32
CA THR A 378 -3.56 -9.11 -11.01
C THR A 378 -4.17 -10.19 -10.12
N GLN A 379 -3.79 -10.26 -8.83
CA GLN A 379 -4.41 -11.16 -7.86
C GLN A 379 -5.92 -10.87 -7.71
N SER A 380 -6.30 -9.59 -7.61
CA SER A 380 -7.71 -9.18 -7.52
C SER A 380 -8.50 -9.63 -8.75
N LEU A 381 -7.95 -9.43 -9.96
CA LEU A 381 -8.55 -9.91 -11.21
C LEU A 381 -8.66 -11.43 -11.27
N LEU A 382 -7.64 -12.14 -10.78
CA LEU A 382 -7.66 -13.60 -10.73
C LEU A 382 -8.71 -14.13 -9.74
N ILE A 383 -8.83 -13.49 -8.56
CA ILE A 383 -9.86 -13.81 -7.56
C ILE A 383 -11.26 -13.50 -8.13
N GLU A 384 -11.42 -12.37 -8.84
CA GLU A 384 -12.66 -11.99 -9.49
C GLU A 384 -13.06 -13.00 -10.58
N LYS A 385 -12.10 -13.39 -11.43
CA LYS A 385 -12.30 -14.43 -12.46
C LYS A 385 -12.63 -15.79 -11.85
N GLN A 386 -11.96 -16.16 -10.77
CA GLN A 386 -12.28 -17.39 -10.03
C GLN A 386 -13.68 -17.32 -9.41
N SER A 387 -14.04 -16.16 -8.83
CA SER A 387 -15.39 -15.91 -8.29
C SER A 387 -16.45 -15.97 -9.40
N GLU A 388 -16.19 -15.33 -10.55
CA GLU A 388 -17.07 -15.37 -11.72
C GLU A 388 -17.23 -16.81 -12.26
N LEU A 389 -16.12 -17.54 -12.39
CA LEU A 389 -16.12 -18.95 -12.78
C LEU A 389 -16.87 -19.81 -11.75
N THR A 390 -16.71 -19.53 -10.46
CA THR A 390 -17.44 -20.22 -9.39
C THR A 390 -18.93 -19.88 -9.42
N ASN A 391 -19.30 -18.61 -9.62
CA ASN A 391 -20.68 -18.16 -9.74
C ASN A 391 -21.36 -18.69 -11.01
N ASN A 392 -20.65 -18.69 -12.13
CA ASN A 392 -21.14 -19.31 -13.37
C ASN A 392 -21.31 -20.83 -13.20
N ARG A 393 -20.41 -21.47 -12.46
CA ARG A 393 -20.51 -22.88 -12.10
C ARG A 393 -21.69 -23.18 -11.18
N VAL A 394 -21.91 -22.33 -10.16
CA VAL A 394 -23.10 -22.40 -9.30
C VAL A 394 -24.37 -22.20 -10.12
N ARG A 395 -24.39 -21.22 -11.05
CA ARG A 395 -25.52 -21.04 -11.99
C ARG A 395 -25.67 -22.23 -12.92
N TYR A 396 -24.61 -22.76 -13.50
CA TYR A 396 -24.65 -24.00 -14.31
C TYR A 396 -25.14 -25.19 -13.48
N ASN A 397 -24.65 -25.34 -12.24
CA ASN A 397 -25.12 -26.38 -11.34
C ASN A 397 -26.59 -26.18 -10.94
N THR A 398 -27.04 -24.93 -10.77
CA THR A 398 -28.47 -24.63 -10.49
C THR A 398 -29.34 -24.94 -11.70
N TYR A 399 -28.89 -24.60 -12.93
CA TYR A 399 -29.59 -24.98 -14.16
C TYR A 399 -29.56 -26.49 -14.39
N ILE A 400 -28.43 -27.15 -14.13
CA ILE A 400 -28.33 -28.62 -14.19
C ILE A 400 -29.23 -29.25 -13.11
N PHE A 401 -29.26 -28.67 -11.91
CA PHE A 401 -30.13 -29.14 -10.83
C PHE A 401 -31.64 -28.97 -11.17
N ILE A 402 -32.03 -27.83 -11.77
CA ILE A 402 -33.39 -27.60 -12.27
C ILE A 402 -33.72 -28.56 -13.42
N LEU A 403 -32.79 -28.77 -14.35
CA LEU A 403 -32.94 -29.75 -15.44
C LEU A 403 -33.00 -31.19 -14.90
N VAL A 404 -32.20 -31.51 -13.87
CA VAL A 404 -32.23 -32.82 -13.21
C VAL A 404 -33.53 -33.03 -12.45
N ILE A 405 -34.08 -32.00 -11.80
CA ILE A 405 -35.41 -32.05 -11.17
C ILE A 405 -36.51 -32.18 -12.24
N ALA A 406 -36.47 -31.39 -13.32
CA ALA A 406 -37.41 -31.50 -14.42
C ALA A 406 -37.33 -32.89 -15.11
N PHE A 407 -36.10 -33.39 -15.28
CA PHE A 407 -35.85 -34.73 -15.83
C PHE A 407 -36.25 -35.84 -14.84
N SER A 408 -36.04 -35.64 -13.53
CA SER A 408 -36.49 -36.62 -12.52
C SER A 408 -38.00 -36.65 -12.38
N VAL A 409 -38.72 -35.54 -12.62
CA VAL A 409 -40.19 -35.52 -12.71
C VAL A 409 -40.66 -36.26 -13.96
N LEU A 410 -39.99 -36.06 -15.09
CA LEU A 410 -40.24 -36.83 -16.31
C LEU A 410 -39.84 -38.31 -16.20
N LEU A 411 -38.79 -38.57 -15.43
CA LEU A 411 -38.27 -39.93 -15.16
C LEU A 411 -39.05 -40.66 -14.10
N PHE A 412 -39.70 -39.97 -13.15
CA PHE A 412 -40.66 -40.61 -12.23
C PHE A 412 -41.84 -41.22 -13.00
N LEU A 413 -42.16 -40.66 -14.13
CA LEU A 413 -43.10 -41.25 -15.10
C LEU A 413 -42.48 -42.41 -15.89
N PHE A 414 -41.15 -42.49 -16.00
CA PHE A 414 -40.42 -43.54 -16.75
C PHE A 414 -39.73 -44.58 -15.83
N ILE A 415 -39.76 -44.39 -14.51
CA ILE A 415 -38.98 -45.16 -13.50
C ILE A 415 -39.30 -46.64 -13.43
N SER A 416 -40.49 -47.10 -13.89
CA SER A 416 -40.81 -48.54 -13.81
C SER A 416 -39.93 -49.43 -14.71
N ILE A 417 -39.14 -48.86 -15.63
CA ILE A 417 -38.47 -49.67 -16.67
C ILE A 417 -36.90 -49.64 -16.60
N ARG A 418 -36.22 -48.65 -15.99
CA ARG A 418 -34.74 -48.58 -16.12
C ARG A 418 -33.94 -48.06 -14.88
N VAL A 419 -34.27 -48.47 -13.67
CA VAL A 419 -33.59 -48.07 -12.42
C VAL A 419 -32.08 -48.35 -12.41
N ASN A 420 -31.63 -49.43 -13.04
CA ASN A 420 -30.20 -49.79 -13.05
C ASN A 420 -29.29 -48.88 -13.92
N TYR A 421 -29.84 -48.29 -14.99
CA TYR A 421 -29.05 -47.43 -15.88
C TYR A 421 -28.77 -46.04 -15.24
N LEU A 422 -29.71 -45.58 -14.43
CA LEU A 422 -29.62 -44.27 -13.78
C LEU A 422 -28.60 -44.24 -12.62
N TYR A 423 -28.44 -45.37 -11.94
CA TYR A 423 -27.49 -45.49 -10.83
C TYR A 423 -26.03 -45.35 -11.31
N GLN A 424 -25.68 -45.96 -12.44
CA GLN A 424 -24.33 -45.84 -13.00
C GLN A 424 -24.05 -44.45 -13.57
N LYS A 425 -25.05 -43.77 -14.17
CA LYS A 425 -24.88 -42.43 -14.73
C LYS A 425 -24.62 -41.36 -13.63
N LYS A 426 -25.29 -41.52 -12.49
CA LYS A 426 -25.14 -40.64 -11.33
C LYS A 426 -23.73 -40.74 -10.68
N LYS A 427 -23.14 -41.92 -10.67
CA LYS A 427 -21.81 -42.20 -10.12
C LYS A 427 -20.69 -41.53 -10.94
N ASN A 428 -20.85 -41.50 -12.26
CA ASN A 428 -19.86 -40.88 -13.16
C ASN A 428 -19.86 -39.34 -13.09
N THR A 429 -21.07 -38.74 -12.92
CA THR A 429 -21.19 -37.27 -12.83
C THR A 429 -20.53 -36.73 -11.55
N ILE A 430 -20.62 -37.46 -10.45
CA ILE A 430 -19.99 -37.09 -9.19
C ILE A 430 -18.44 -37.19 -9.27
N LEU A 431 -17.95 -38.21 -10.01
CA LEU A 431 -16.51 -38.41 -10.21
C LEU A 431 -15.86 -37.29 -11.07
N GLU A 432 -16.62 -36.79 -12.04
CA GLU A 432 -16.18 -35.67 -12.88
C GLU A 432 -16.17 -34.34 -12.10
N GLN A 433 -17.18 -34.09 -11.26
CA GLN A 433 -17.25 -32.91 -10.42
C GLN A 433 -16.12 -32.85 -9.35
N ASP A 434 -15.72 -34.00 -8.81
CA ASP A 434 -14.61 -34.09 -7.84
C ASP A 434 -13.25 -33.81 -8.50
N LYS A 435 -13.10 -34.18 -9.77
CA LYS A 435 -11.90 -33.92 -10.56
C LYS A 435 -11.70 -32.42 -10.83
N ASP A 436 -12.78 -31.73 -11.19
CA ASP A 436 -12.76 -30.29 -11.46
C ASP A 436 -12.53 -29.45 -10.21
N LEU A 437 -13.07 -29.86 -9.06
CA LEU A 437 -12.85 -29.18 -7.78
C LEU A 437 -11.38 -29.25 -7.32
N THR A 438 -10.72 -30.36 -7.66
CA THR A 438 -9.30 -30.58 -7.33
C THR A 438 -8.39 -29.67 -8.15
N THR A 439 -8.75 -29.44 -9.43
CA THR A 439 -7.97 -28.58 -10.35
C THR A 439 -8.00 -27.11 -9.90
N ILE A 440 -9.15 -26.58 -9.49
CA ILE A 440 -9.29 -25.20 -9.00
C ILE A 440 -8.54 -24.98 -7.67
N LYS A 441 -8.56 -25.98 -6.79
CA LYS A 441 -7.76 -25.93 -5.54
C LYS A 441 -6.27 -25.91 -5.82
N LEU A 442 -5.83 -26.59 -6.89
CA LEU A 442 -4.43 -26.63 -7.31
C LEU A 442 -3.97 -25.27 -7.83
N GLU A 443 -4.74 -24.67 -8.76
CA GLU A 443 -4.45 -23.35 -9.34
C GLU A 443 -4.36 -22.24 -8.27
N LYS A 444 -5.24 -22.27 -7.27
CA LYS A 444 -5.18 -21.32 -6.14
C LYS A 444 -3.91 -21.46 -5.32
N LYS A 445 -3.45 -22.70 -5.09
CA LYS A 445 -2.19 -22.97 -4.37
C LYS A 445 -0.96 -22.57 -5.17
N GLU A 446 -0.99 -22.72 -6.50
CA GLU A 446 0.09 -22.26 -7.38
C GLU A 446 0.26 -20.76 -7.33
N LEU A 447 -0.84 -19.99 -7.36
CA LEU A 447 -0.83 -18.53 -7.24
C LEU A 447 -0.26 -18.04 -5.90
N GLU A 448 -0.62 -18.70 -4.81
CA GLU A 448 -0.06 -18.40 -3.49
C GLU A 448 1.45 -18.66 -3.44
N LEU A 449 1.90 -19.71 -4.08
CA LEU A 449 3.32 -20.05 -4.16
C LEU A 449 4.12 -19.03 -4.98
N VAL A 450 3.57 -18.56 -6.11
CA VAL A 450 4.17 -17.51 -6.94
C VAL A 450 4.30 -16.19 -6.18
N SER A 451 3.27 -15.81 -5.43
CA SER A 451 3.31 -14.58 -4.60
C SER A 451 4.39 -14.64 -3.52
N LYS A 452 4.54 -15.77 -2.83
CA LYS A 452 5.60 -15.97 -1.82
C LYS A 452 7.01 -15.95 -2.42
N THR A 453 7.16 -16.51 -3.61
CA THR A 453 8.46 -16.50 -4.33
C THR A 453 8.82 -15.09 -4.82
N ALA A 454 7.85 -14.30 -5.26
CA ALA A 454 8.06 -12.89 -5.63
C ALA A 454 8.54 -12.04 -4.44
N PHE A 455 7.98 -12.25 -3.25
CA PHE A 455 8.41 -11.59 -2.02
C PHE A 455 9.87 -11.90 -1.66
N ILE A 456 10.29 -13.16 -1.79
CA ILE A 456 11.69 -13.59 -1.52
C ILE A 456 12.64 -12.91 -2.53
N SER A 457 12.26 -12.86 -3.80
CA SER A 457 13.05 -12.17 -4.84
C SER A 457 13.25 -10.70 -4.50
N GLN A 458 12.18 -10.01 -4.13
CA GLN A 458 12.21 -8.59 -3.79
C GLN A 458 13.09 -8.31 -2.55
N ARG A 459 12.97 -9.15 -1.52
CA ARG A 459 13.86 -9.06 -0.33
C ARG A 459 15.33 -9.21 -0.71
N ASN A 460 15.66 -10.14 -1.59
CA ASN A 460 17.05 -10.38 -1.99
C ASN A 460 17.62 -9.21 -2.81
N ILE A 461 16.81 -8.54 -3.63
CA ILE A 461 17.20 -7.30 -4.33
C ILE A 461 17.58 -6.21 -3.33
N TYR A 462 16.79 -6.02 -2.26
CA TYR A 462 17.11 -5.03 -1.22
C TYR A 462 18.40 -5.35 -0.46
N LEU A 463 18.62 -6.63 -0.16
CA LEU A 463 19.85 -7.09 0.48
C LEU A 463 21.08 -6.85 -0.43
N ASP A 464 20.94 -7.05 -1.75
CA ASP A 464 21.98 -6.76 -2.74
C ASP A 464 22.28 -5.26 -2.83
N ILE A 465 21.26 -4.40 -2.85
CA ILE A 465 21.43 -2.94 -2.84
C ILE A 465 22.16 -2.49 -1.55
N LEU A 466 21.79 -3.08 -0.41
CA LEU A 466 22.46 -2.81 0.86
C LEU A 466 23.93 -3.23 0.83
N LYS A 467 24.20 -4.42 0.28
CA LYS A 467 25.57 -4.93 0.08
C LYS A 467 26.40 -3.99 -0.79
N GLN A 468 25.85 -3.51 -1.90
CA GLN A 468 26.51 -2.53 -2.78
C GLN A 468 26.77 -1.21 -2.06
N SER A 469 25.84 -0.76 -1.22
CA SER A 469 26.01 0.46 -0.42
C SER A 469 27.14 0.34 0.62
N ILE A 470 27.26 -0.84 1.24
CA ILE A 470 28.35 -1.17 2.18
C ILE A 470 29.68 -1.22 1.44
N LEU A 471 29.75 -1.86 0.27
CA LEU A 471 30.94 -1.92 -0.57
C LEU A 471 31.41 -0.52 -1.00
N ASN A 472 30.49 0.32 -1.47
CA ASN A 472 30.78 1.70 -1.86
C ASN A 472 31.26 2.57 -0.68
N HIS A 473 30.75 2.32 0.52
CA HIS A 473 31.20 2.97 1.74
C HIS A 473 32.63 2.53 2.12
N ASN A 474 32.96 1.24 1.96
CA ASN A 474 34.29 0.69 2.24
C ASN A 474 35.36 1.21 1.28
N ILE A 475 35.00 1.46 0.01
CA ILE A 475 35.88 2.09 -0.99
C ILE A 475 36.22 3.54 -0.55
N LYS A 476 35.26 4.22 0.11
CA LYS A 476 35.42 5.62 0.52
C LYS A 476 36.14 5.78 1.87
N TYR A 477 36.11 4.73 2.72
CA TYR A 477 36.69 4.74 4.08
C TYR A 477 37.34 3.38 4.42
N PRO A 478 38.61 3.12 4.02
CA PRO A 478 39.25 1.81 4.11
C PRO A 478 39.52 1.26 5.52
N ASP A 479 39.55 2.10 6.53
CA ASP A 479 39.94 1.70 7.91
C ASP A 479 38.89 0.86 8.66
N ASN A 480 37.67 0.76 8.15
CA ASN A 480 36.56 0.03 8.80
C ASN A 480 36.21 -1.31 8.13
N SER A 481 37.11 -1.87 7.31
CA SER A 481 36.81 -3.02 6.43
C SER A 481 36.49 -4.34 7.15
N LYS A 482 36.98 -4.58 8.36
CA LYS A 482 36.78 -5.88 9.07
C LYS A 482 35.34 -6.13 9.53
N SER A 483 34.64 -5.11 10.02
CA SER A 483 33.24 -5.22 10.44
C SER A 483 32.27 -5.31 9.25
N SER A 484 32.61 -4.63 8.16
CA SER A 484 31.83 -4.66 6.92
C SER A 484 31.88 -6.00 6.20
N ILE A 485 33.01 -6.68 6.23
CA ILE A 485 33.19 -8.06 5.69
C ILE A 485 32.31 -9.05 6.48
N SER A 486 32.14 -8.84 7.79
CA SER A 486 31.26 -9.67 8.61
C SER A 486 29.79 -9.47 8.24
N ILE A 487 29.36 -8.23 8.00
CA ILE A 487 28.00 -7.89 7.60
C ILE A 487 27.71 -8.42 6.18
N GLU A 488 28.67 -8.28 5.26
CA GLU A 488 28.54 -8.81 3.90
C GLU A 488 28.34 -10.34 3.92
N LYS A 489 29.14 -11.06 4.69
CA LYS A 489 28.99 -12.52 4.88
C LYS A 489 27.65 -12.90 5.49
N GLU A 490 27.12 -12.10 6.42
CA GLU A 490 25.81 -12.35 7.04
C GLU A 490 24.67 -12.07 6.05
N ILE A 491 24.78 -11.05 5.20
CA ILE A 491 23.84 -10.82 4.09
C ILE A 491 23.85 -12.02 3.13
N ASP A 492 25.02 -12.48 2.73
CA ASP A 492 25.14 -13.67 1.85
C ASP A 492 24.56 -14.93 2.53
N ARG A 493 24.73 -15.06 3.85
CA ARG A 493 24.13 -16.13 4.64
C ARG A 493 22.61 -16.05 4.64
N ILE A 494 22.04 -14.85 4.78
CA ILE A 494 20.58 -14.62 4.78
C ILE A 494 19.99 -14.90 3.40
N ILE A 495 20.66 -14.50 2.32
CA ILE A 495 20.23 -14.80 0.95
C ILE A 495 20.28 -16.31 0.67
N GLY A 496 21.34 -16.98 1.17
CA GLY A 496 21.63 -18.39 0.94
C GLY A 496 21.01 -19.39 1.92
N THR A 497 20.26 -18.96 2.95
CA THR A 497 19.84 -19.85 4.04
C THR A 497 18.89 -20.96 3.59
N VAL A 498 19.25 -22.18 3.95
CA VAL A 498 18.54 -23.45 3.70
C VAL A 498 17.10 -23.46 4.21
N LYS A 499 16.81 -22.77 5.33
CA LYS A 499 15.45 -22.69 5.93
C LYS A 499 14.37 -22.12 5.00
N ILE A 500 14.76 -21.27 4.05
CA ILE A 500 13.81 -20.68 3.09
C ILE A 500 13.40 -21.73 2.05
N PHE A 501 14.33 -22.62 1.71
CA PHE A 501 14.04 -23.71 0.78
C PHE A 501 13.21 -24.82 1.43
N GLU A 502 13.44 -25.17 2.68
CA GLU A 502 12.62 -26.18 3.39
C GLU A 502 11.15 -25.77 3.45
N ASN A 503 10.88 -24.46 3.73
CA ASN A 503 9.52 -23.93 3.67
C ASN A 503 8.95 -23.88 2.24
N PHE A 504 9.78 -23.57 1.26
CA PHE A 504 9.40 -23.57 -0.16
C PHE A 504 9.16 -25.00 -0.64
N GLU A 505 10.07 -25.94 -0.33
CA GLU A 505 9.98 -27.35 -0.70
C GLU A 505 8.70 -27.98 -0.15
N SER A 506 8.37 -27.71 1.12
CA SER A 506 7.12 -28.18 1.73
C SER A 506 5.89 -27.64 0.99
N GLN A 507 5.86 -26.33 0.66
CA GLN A 507 4.74 -25.73 -0.06
C GLN A 507 4.68 -26.20 -1.52
N PHE A 508 5.83 -26.32 -2.18
CA PHE A 508 5.92 -26.81 -3.55
C PHE A 508 5.46 -28.27 -3.65
N THR A 509 5.87 -29.12 -2.68
CA THR A 509 5.46 -30.53 -2.62
C THR A 509 3.96 -30.67 -2.37
N ASN A 510 3.35 -29.72 -1.63
CA ASN A 510 1.89 -29.70 -1.46
C ASN A 510 1.13 -29.38 -2.77
N VAL A 511 1.74 -28.64 -3.69
CA VAL A 511 1.17 -28.31 -5.00
C VAL A 511 1.53 -29.37 -6.04
N HIS A 512 2.75 -29.88 -5.96
CA HIS A 512 3.29 -30.89 -6.88
C HIS A 512 3.81 -32.12 -6.10
N PRO A 513 2.94 -32.93 -5.48
CA PRO A 513 3.33 -33.95 -4.50
C PRO A 513 4.26 -35.03 -5.05
N ASP A 514 4.12 -35.36 -6.33
CA ASP A 514 4.92 -36.41 -6.97
C ASP A 514 6.06 -35.90 -7.84
N PHE A 515 6.14 -34.59 -8.07
CA PHE A 515 7.10 -34.02 -9.01
C PHE A 515 8.56 -34.34 -8.63
N LEU A 516 8.97 -34.02 -7.41
CA LEU A 516 10.33 -34.26 -6.95
C LEU A 516 10.65 -35.76 -6.91
N LYS A 517 9.69 -36.58 -6.53
CA LYS A 517 9.79 -38.03 -6.47
C LYS A 517 9.93 -38.62 -7.89
N ASN A 518 9.07 -38.21 -8.83
CA ASN A 518 9.11 -38.64 -10.20
C ASN A 518 10.40 -38.20 -10.90
N LEU A 519 10.89 -37.01 -10.58
CA LEU A 519 12.15 -36.49 -11.09
C LEU A 519 13.35 -37.37 -10.67
N VAL A 520 13.40 -37.80 -9.39
CA VAL A 520 14.45 -38.68 -8.88
C VAL A 520 14.31 -40.10 -9.46
N ILE A 521 13.08 -40.59 -9.64
CA ILE A 521 12.84 -41.90 -10.28
C ILE A 521 13.31 -41.89 -11.73
N LYS A 522 13.00 -40.82 -12.48
CA LYS A 522 13.30 -40.74 -13.91
C LYS A 522 14.79 -40.50 -14.19
N TYR A 523 15.47 -39.67 -13.39
CA TYR A 523 16.84 -39.21 -13.70
C TYR A 523 17.90 -39.63 -12.69
N GLY A 524 17.53 -40.35 -11.61
CA GLY A 524 18.47 -40.88 -10.62
C GLY A 524 18.92 -39.85 -9.59
N LYS A 525 20.17 -39.92 -9.13
CA LYS A 525 20.70 -39.09 -8.04
C LYS A 525 20.88 -37.63 -8.49
N LEU A 526 19.99 -36.77 -8.04
CA LEU A 526 20.09 -35.30 -8.17
C LEU A 526 20.46 -34.70 -6.79
N SER A 527 21.32 -33.68 -6.80
CA SER A 527 21.64 -32.95 -5.56
C SER A 527 20.46 -32.05 -5.17
N GLN A 528 20.44 -31.63 -3.90
CA GLN A 528 19.42 -30.72 -3.39
C GLN A 528 19.32 -29.41 -4.21
N ASN A 529 20.46 -28.92 -4.70
CA ASN A 529 20.50 -27.74 -5.58
C ASN A 529 19.91 -28.03 -6.97
N ASP A 530 20.11 -29.24 -7.50
CA ASP A 530 19.50 -29.65 -8.77
C ASP A 530 17.98 -29.73 -8.63
N LEU A 531 17.48 -30.34 -7.53
CA LEU A 531 16.03 -30.43 -7.24
C LEU A 531 15.39 -29.05 -7.06
N ARG A 532 16.10 -28.16 -6.37
CA ARG A 532 15.68 -26.75 -6.21
C ARG A 532 15.54 -26.04 -7.55
N LEU A 533 16.55 -26.19 -8.41
CA LEU A 533 16.54 -25.59 -9.74
C LEU A 533 15.39 -26.14 -10.60
N CYS A 534 15.14 -27.45 -10.55
CA CYS A 534 14.00 -28.08 -11.21
C CYS A 534 12.65 -27.54 -10.72
N ALA A 535 12.50 -27.32 -9.42
CA ALA A 535 11.27 -26.74 -8.86
C ALA A 535 11.02 -25.31 -9.35
N TYR A 536 12.06 -24.48 -9.42
CA TYR A 536 11.94 -23.13 -9.98
C TYR A 536 11.59 -23.15 -11.48
N ILE A 537 12.17 -24.07 -12.25
CA ILE A 537 11.84 -24.25 -13.66
C ILE A 537 10.39 -24.72 -13.81
N LYS A 538 9.95 -25.67 -13.00
CA LYS A 538 8.53 -26.14 -12.98
C LYS A 538 7.55 -25.01 -12.70
N MET A 539 7.94 -24.03 -11.87
CA MET A 539 7.18 -22.80 -11.62
C MET A 539 7.33 -21.73 -12.71
N ASN A 540 7.93 -22.08 -13.82
CA ASN A 540 8.15 -21.17 -14.96
C ASN A 540 8.99 -19.91 -14.62
N GLN A 541 9.91 -20.01 -13.65
CA GLN A 541 10.78 -18.89 -13.29
C GLN A 541 11.90 -18.72 -14.31
N SER A 542 12.09 -17.48 -14.76
CA SER A 542 13.19 -17.13 -15.68
C SER A 542 14.56 -17.23 -14.98
N THR A 543 15.62 -17.36 -15.75
CA THR A 543 17.00 -17.38 -15.24
C THR A 543 17.30 -16.15 -14.37
N ASN A 544 16.78 -14.99 -14.75
CA ASN A 544 16.92 -13.75 -13.99
C ASN A 544 16.18 -13.81 -12.65
N GLN A 545 14.93 -14.30 -12.64
CA GLN A 545 14.16 -14.49 -11.42
C GLN A 545 14.81 -15.51 -10.47
N ILE A 546 15.34 -16.61 -11.02
CA ILE A 546 16.07 -17.61 -10.24
C ILE A 546 17.33 -17.00 -9.62
N SER A 547 18.06 -16.18 -10.38
CA SER A 547 19.23 -15.43 -9.88
C SER A 547 18.85 -14.54 -8.68
N GLN A 548 17.80 -13.76 -8.81
CA GLN A 548 17.28 -12.88 -7.75
C GLN A 548 16.82 -13.64 -6.51
N MET A 549 16.16 -14.79 -6.70
CA MET A 549 15.66 -15.62 -5.60
C MET A 549 16.77 -16.32 -4.84
N THR A 550 17.83 -16.73 -5.55
CA THR A 550 18.93 -17.52 -4.97
C THR A 550 20.11 -16.67 -4.53
N GLY A 551 20.16 -15.40 -4.93
CA GLY A 551 21.27 -14.49 -4.62
C GLY A 551 22.57 -14.82 -5.37
N VAL A 552 22.53 -15.63 -6.43
CA VAL A 552 23.70 -15.95 -7.27
C VAL A 552 23.62 -15.22 -8.62
N SER A 553 24.76 -14.98 -9.26
CA SER A 553 24.79 -14.27 -10.55
C SER A 553 24.01 -15.02 -11.63
N ILE A 554 23.46 -14.28 -12.61
CA ILE A 554 22.77 -14.84 -13.78
C ILE A 554 23.64 -15.89 -14.47
N ARG A 555 24.94 -15.59 -14.65
CA ARG A 555 25.92 -16.50 -15.23
C ARG A 555 26.09 -17.79 -14.42
N THR A 556 25.98 -17.71 -13.11
CA THR A 556 26.01 -18.89 -12.23
C THR A 556 24.78 -19.76 -12.45
N VAL A 557 23.58 -19.15 -12.54
CA VAL A 557 22.33 -19.87 -12.82
C VAL A 557 22.38 -20.53 -14.21
N GLU A 558 22.87 -19.85 -15.22
CA GLU A 558 23.07 -20.42 -16.56
C GLU A 558 23.99 -21.62 -16.53
N THR A 559 25.09 -21.52 -15.79
CA THR A 559 26.02 -22.63 -15.59
C THR A 559 25.35 -23.82 -14.86
N GLN A 560 24.54 -23.53 -13.86
CA GLN A 560 23.78 -24.56 -13.14
C GLN A 560 22.75 -25.23 -14.06
N ARG A 561 22.03 -24.47 -14.88
CA ARG A 561 21.06 -24.99 -15.88
C ARG A 561 21.75 -25.88 -16.90
N TYR A 562 22.89 -25.45 -17.40
CA TYR A 562 23.70 -26.24 -18.33
C TYR A 562 24.18 -27.56 -17.70
N ARG A 563 24.68 -27.51 -16.44
CA ARG A 563 25.10 -28.72 -15.71
C ARG A 563 23.92 -29.64 -15.43
N LEU A 564 22.75 -29.06 -15.09
CA LEU A 564 21.52 -29.82 -14.87
C LEU A 564 21.09 -30.53 -16.16
N SER A 565 21.06 -29.83 -17.32
CA SER A 565 20.71 -30.43 -18.61
C SER A 565 21.63 -31.64 -18.93
N LYS A 566 22.93 -31.53 -18.70
CA LYS A 566 23.85 -32.66 -18.84
C LYS A 566 23.59 -33.81 -17.86
N LYS A 567 23.25 -33.51 -16.60
CA LYS A 567 22.91 -34.54 -15.61
C LYS A 567 21.62 -35.29 -15.99
N LEU A 568 20.65 -34.58 -16.56
CA LEU A 568 19.41 -35.16 -17.04
C LEU A 568 19.57 -35.92 -18.35
N LYS A 569 20.78 -35.92 -18.93
CA LYS A 569 21.12 -36.59 -20.19
C LYS A 569 20.23 -36.15 -21.37
N LEU A 570 19.85 -34.86 -21.39
CA LEU A 570 19.07 -34.30 -22.48
C LEU A 570 19.94 -34.16 -23.72
N LEU A 571 19.40 -34.49 -24.89
CA LEU A 571 20.05 -34.28 -26.18
C LEU A 571 20.16 -32.76 -26.45
N ASP A 572 21.15 -32.33 -27.23
CA ASP A 572 21.41 -30.91 -27.51
C ASP A 572 20.23 -30.16 -28.15
N SER A 573 19.21 -30.88 -28.67
CA SER A 573 17.96 -30.34 -29.22
C SER A 573 16.81 -30.29 -28.23
N GLU A 574 16.92 -30.85 -27.03
CA GLU A 574 15.82 -30.92 -26.02
C GLU A 574 15.88 -29.72 -25.08
N ASP A 575 14.76 -28.99 -25.00
CA ASP A 575 14.65 -27.89 -24.07
C ASP A 575 14.51 -28.39 -22.61
N LEU A 576 15.44 -27.95 -21.76
CA LEU A 576 15.43 -28.25 -20.32
C LEU A 576 14.11 -27.88 -19.66
N ASN A 577 13.52 -26.75 -20.06
CA ASN A 577 12.24 -26.31 -19.50
C ASN A 577 11.12 -27.28 -19.87
N PHE A 578 11.04 -27.65 -21.13
CA PHE A 578 10.03 -28.58 -21.61
C PHE A 578 10.14 -29.94 -20.90
N SER A 579 11.36 -30.46 -20.78
CA SER A 579 11.59 -31.75 -20.14
C SER A 579 11.23 -31.79 -18.65
N ILE A 580 11.40 -30.66 -17.95
CA ILE A 580 11.01 -30.52 -16.52
C ILE A 580 9.53 -30.22 -16.40
N MET A 581 8.95 -29.42 -17.27
CA MET A 581 7.51 -29.12 -17.25
C MET A 581 6.65 -30.37 -17.52
N SER A 582 7.15 -31.31 -18.31
CA SER A 582 6.46 -32.54 -18.67
C SER A 582 6.42 -33.61 -17.57
N ILE A 583 7.11 -33.44 -16.47
CA ILE A 583 7.09 -34.30 -15.29
C ILE A 583 5.98 -33.87 -14.33
#